data_8eeb28d109f5bbcddd84929d22d046ad
#
_entry.id   8eeb28d109f5bbcddd84929d22d046ad
#
_cell.length_a   1.000
_cell.length_b   1.000
_cell.length_c   1.000
_cell.angle_alpha   90.00
_cell.angle_beta   90.00
_cell.angle_gamma   90.00
#
_symmetry.space_group_name_H-M   'P 1'
#
loop_
_entity.id
_entity.type
_entity.pdbx_description
1 polymer ?
#
loop_
_entity_poly.entity_id
_entity_poly.type
_entity_poly.pdbx_seq_one_letter_code
_entity_poly.pdbx_strand_id
1 'polypeptide(L)'
;MTLNYSGDPRAAAAEAADLERAGIDVGWVAELYSFDAVSILGYLAAKTETMELGSSILPIYSRTPTLTAMTAAGLDAVSEGRFILGIGASGPQVIEGWHGVPYDRPIGRQRELIDICRKVWRREVVTHDGPSYHLPLPADQGTGLGKPLKLINHPKRADIPVYIASLGPKNVEVTAEIANGWIPVFFHPDKADSVWGDPIAAGLAKRDASLPPMEVVAGGALSICDEATAARIRDLGRFMTALYVGGMGA
;
A
#
# COMPACT_ATOMS: atom_id res chain seq x y z
N MET A 1 7.00 -11.68 0.81
CA MET A 1 7.06 -11.96 2.26
C MET A 1 6.95 -10.67 3.06
N THR A 2 6.31 -10.64 4.23
CA THR A 2 6.28 -9.46 5.11
C THR A 2 7.52 -9.48 6.00
N LEU A 3 8.33 -8.42 5.92
CA LEU A 3 9.54 -8.27 6.71
C LEU A 3 9.23 -7.77 8.12
N ASN A 4 10.05 -8.16 9.09
CA ASN A 4 9.89 -7.69 10.47
C ASN A 4 10.28 -6.21 10.58
N TYR A 5 9.30 -5.34 10.75
CA TYR A 5 9.49 -3.89 10.85
C TYR A 5 9.53 -3.36 12.30
N SER A 6 9.22 -4.21 13.28
CA SER A 6 9.16 -3.83 14.70
C SER A 6 10.45 -4.10 15.48
N GLY A 7 11.41 -4.78 14.86
CA GLY A 7 12.69 -5.13 15.44
C GLY A 7 13.85 -4.21 15.02
N ASP A 8 15.06 -4.77 14.98
CA ASP A 8 16.25 -4.08 14.49
C ASP A 8 16.22 -3.97 12.96
N PRO A 9 16.17 -2.76 12.37
CA PRO A 9 16.17 -2.58 10.92
C PRO A 9 17.39 -3.12 10.20
N ARG A 10 18.53 -3.19 10.89
CA ARG A 10 19.77 -3.76 10.32
C ARG A 10 19.69 -5.28 10.21
N ALA A 11 19.15 -5.93 11.24
CA ALA A 11 18.90 -7.37 11.21
C ALA A 11 17.84 -7.71 10.14
N ALA A 12 16.75 -6.94 10.05
CA ALA A 12 15.74 -7.11 9.01
C ALA A 12 16.31 -6.96 7.60
N ALA A 13 17.25 -6.03 7.39
CA ALA A 13 17.89 -5.85 6.08
C ALA A 13 18.85 -6.99 5.74
N ALA A 14 19.56 -7.54 6.72
CA ALA A 14 20.40 -8.73 6.51
C ALA A 14 19.54 -9.95 6.16
N GLU A 15 18.42 -10.14 6.88
CA GLU A 15 17.45 -11.20 6.59
C GLU A 15 16.86 -11.05 5.17
N ALA A 16 16.50 -9.82 4.75
CA ALA A 16 15.98 -9.57 3.42
C ALA A 16 16.98 -9.96 2.32
N ALA A 17 18.27 -9.65 2.50
CA ALA A 17 19.31 -10.07 1.57
C ALA A 17 19.51 -11.60 1.54
N ASP A 18 19.34 -12.28 2.68
CA ASP A 18 19.38 -13.74 2.75
C ASP A 18 18.18 -14.37 2.04
N LEU A 19 17.00 -13.80 2.23
CA LEU A 19 15.75 -14.23 1.59
C LEU A 19 15.78 -14.00 0.08
N GLU A 20 16.35 -12.89 -0.38
CA GLU A 20 16.58 -12.63 -1.81
C GLU A 20 17.46 -13.72 -2.42
N ARG A 21 18.58 -14.07 -1.76
CA ARG A 21 19.44 -15.19 -2.22
C ARG A 21 18.74 -16.54 -2.19
N ALA A 22 17.75 -16.71 -1.33
CA ALA A 22 16.90 -17.90 -1.27
C ALA A 22 15.79 -17.92 -2.31
N GLY A 23 15.64 -16.86 -3.13
CA GLY A 23 14.67 -16.77 -4.22
C GLY A 23 13.33 -16.18 -3.82
N ILE A 24 13.26 -15.36 -2.77
CA ILE A 24 12.05 -14.60 -2.45
C ILE A 24 11.97 -13.39 -3.36
N ASP A 25 10.88 -13.27 -4.11
CA ASP A 25 10.69 -12.25 -5.14
C ASP A 25 10.30 -10.88 -4.56
N VAL A 26 9.50 -10.84 -3.48
CA VAL A 26 8.92 -9.58 -2.96
C VAL A 26 9.04 -9.48 -1.44
N GLY A 27 9.63 -8.38 -0.96
CA GLY A 27 9.66 -7.97 0.44
C GLY A 27 8.64 -6.86 0.74
N TRP A 28 7.74 -7.08 1.70
CA TRP A 28 6.71 -6.12 2.10
C TRP A 28 7.03 -5.51 3.46
N VAL A 29 6.94 -4.18 3.57
CA VAL A 29 7.12 -3.42 4.81
C VAL A 29 5.82 -2.76 5.22
N ALA A 30 5.37 -3.04 6.43
CA ALA A 30 4.15 -2.44 6.99
C ALA A 30 4.44 -1.09 7.68
N GLU A 31 3.44 -0.21 7.71
CA GLU A 31 3.44 1.02 8.48
C GLU A 31 2.18 1.11 9.35
N LEU A 32 2.39 1.22 10.66
CA LEU A 32 1.35 1.43 11.66
C LEU A 32 1.79 2.61 12.56
N TYR A 33 1.80 2.42 13.87
CA TYR A 33 2.44 3.30 14.88
C TYR A 33 3.82 2.69 15.24
N SER A 34 4.64 2.49 14.22
CA SER A 34 5.99 1.92 14.25
C SER A 34 6.98 2.91 13.63
N PHE A 35 8.20 2.46 13.29
CA PHE A 35 9.05 3.23 12.39
C PHE A 35 8.36 3.40 11.04
N ASP A 36 8.58 4.54 10.35
CA ASP A 36 8.01 4.78 9.03
C ASP A 36 8.56 3.79 7.99
N ALA A 37 7.69 3.27 7.16
CA ALA A 37 8.07 2.26 6.18
C ALA A 37 9.03 2.82 5.12
N VAL A 38 8.98 4.10 4.82
CA VAL A 38 9.79 4.74 3.78
C VAL A 38 11.28 4.68 4.11
N SER A 39 11.66 4.99 5.35
CA SER A 39 13.05 4.88 5.83
C SER A 39 13.57 3.45 5.73
N ILE A 40 12.75 2.48 6.12
CA ILE A 40 13.11 1.05 6.06
C ILE A 40 13.24 0.59 4.60
N LEU A 41 12.26 0.91 3.75
CA LEU A 41 12.27 0.57 2.32
C LEU A 41 13.48 1.17 1.59
N GLY A 42 13.84 2.41 1.89
CA GLY A 42 15.05 3.03 1.35
C GLY A 42 16.34 2.31 1.76
N TYR A 43 16.41 1.85 3.01
CA TYR A 43 17.54 1.07 3.50
C TYR A 43 17.60 -0.33 2.87
N LEU A 44 16.44 -0.99 2.71
CA LEU A 44 16.34 -2.29 2.03
C LEU A 44 16.73 -2.18 0.56
N ALA A 45 16.32 -1.11 -0.12
CA ALA A 45 16.69 -0.88 -1.52
C ALA A 45 18.21 -0.84 -1.75
N ALA A 46 18.95 -0.33 -0.75
CA ALA A 46 20.42 -0.29 -0.79
C ALA A 46 21.08 -1.63 -0.36
N LYS A 47 20.31 -2.60 0.15
CA LYS A 47 20.80 -3.89 0.65
C LYS A 47 20.36 -5.09 -0.17
N THR A 48 19.47 -4.87 -1.12
CA THR A 48 18.93 -5.88 -2.05
C THR A 48 19.19 -5.45 -3.49
N GLU A 49 19.28 -6.40 -4.42
CA GLU A 49 19.60 -6.15 -5.83
C GLU A 49 18.45 -6.48 -6.79
N THR A 50 17.69 -7.53 -6.49
CA THR A 50 16.66 -8.08 -7.40
C THR A 50 15.27 -8.14 -6.78
N MET A 51 15.19 -8.27 -5.45
CA MET A 51 13.91 -8.35 -4.73
C MET A 51 13.08 -7.08 -4.95
N GLU A 52 11.84 -7.24 -5.34
CA GLU A 52 10.88 -6.15 -5.32
C GLU A 52 10.55 -5.74 -3.88
N LEU A 53 10.36 -4.45 -3.67
CA LEU A 53 10.11 -3.87 -2.35
C LEU A 53 8.77 -3.16 -2.33
N GLY A 54 7.87 -3.61 -1.49
CA GLY A 54 6.52 -3.06 -1.40
C GLY A 54 6.19 -2.50 -0.02
N SER A 55 5.42 -1.42 0.01
CA SER A 55 4.75 -1.01 1.23
C SER A 55 3.45 -1.82 1.43
N SER A 56 3.18 -2.24 2.67
CA SER A 56 1.96 -3.01 3.00
C SER A 56 1.42 -2.62 4.38
N ILE A 57 0.90 -1.43 4.51
CA ILE A 57 0.59 -0.41 3.50
C ILE A 57 1.08 0.96 3.98
N LEU A 58 1.22 1.94 3.08
CA LEU A 58 1.25 3.34 3.49
C LEU A 58 -0.19 3.84 3.65
N PRO A 59 -0.56 4.39 4.83
CA PRO A 59 -1.89 4.96 5.04
C PRO A 59 -2.12 6.18 4.13
N ILE A 60 -3.28 6.22 3.46
CA ILE A 60 -3.64 7.33 2.54
C ILE A 60 -3.86 8.67 3.23
N TYR A 61 -3.94 8.69 4.55
CA TYR A 61 -4.16 9.89 5.36
C TYR A 61 -2.89 10.50 5.93
N SER A 62 -1.82 9.72 6.07
CA SER A 62 -0.58 10.17 6.73
C SER A 62 0.31 11.05 5.84
N ARG A 63 0.03 11.09 4.52
CA ARG A 63 0.79 11.86 3.53
C ARG A 63 -0.14 12.57 2.56
N THR A 64 0.28 13.74 2.06
CA THR A 64 -0.44 14.35 0.92
C THR A 64 -0.27 13.48 -0.34
N PRO A 65 -1.20 13.52 -1.30
CA PRO A 65 -1.07 12.73 -2.53
C PRO A 65 0.23 13.00 -3.30
N THR A 66 0.64 14.25 -3.38
CA THR A 66 1.89 14.63 -4.04
C THR A 66 3.12 14.11 -3.30
N LEU A 67 3.12 14.14 -1.94
CA LEU A 67 4.20 13.54 -1.16
C LEU A 67 4.23 12.01 -1.33
N THR A 68 3.07 11.35 -1.37
CA THR A 68 3.00 9.90 -1.67
C THR A 68 3.60 9.59 -3.04
N ALA A 69 3.26 10.39 -4.04
CA ALA A 69 3.81 10.23 -5.39
C ALA A 69 5.34 10.45 -5.43
N MET A 70 5.84 11.49 -4.74
CA MET A 70 7.29 11.76 -4.61
C MET A 70 8.01 10.63 -3.87
N THR A 71 7.43 10.12 -2.79
CA THR A 71 7.94 8.98 -2.03
C THR A 71 8.07 7.74 -2.91
N ALA A 72 7.01 7.41 -3.64
CA ALA A 72 7.02 6.25 -4.53
C ALA A 72 8.07 6.41 -5.65
N ALA A 73 8.14 7.58 -6.29
CA ALA A 73 9.14 7.85 -7.33
C ALA A 73 10.57 7.83 -6.78
N GLY A 74 10.79 8.30 -5.55
CA GLY A 74 12.10 8.25 -4.88
C GLY A 74 12.52 6.82 -4.56
N LEU A 75 11.62 6.02 -3.97
CA LEU A 75 11.87 4.60 -3.68
C LEU A 75 12.08 3.78 -4.96
N ASP A 76 11.32 4.08 -5.99
CA ASP A 76 11.48 3.45 -7.31
C ASP A 76 12.84 3.77 -7.94
N ALA A 77 13.31 5.01 -7.80
CA ALA A 77 14.61 5.42 -8.30
C ALA A 77 15.77 4.74 -7.56
N VAL A 78 15.74 4.74 -6.21
CA VAL A 78 16.83 4.14 -5.40
C VAL A 78 16.83 2.61 -5.42
N SER A 79 15.69 1.98 -5.71
CA SER A 79 15.56 0.54 -5.90
C SER A 79 15.76 0.08 -7.34
N GLU A 80 16.14 0.98 -8.25
CA GLU A 80 16.31 0.65 -9.66
C GLU A 80 15.06 0.08 -10.36
N GLY A 81 13.87 0.62 -9.99
CA GLY A 81 12.59 0.24 -10.60
C GLY A 81 11.93 -0.98 -9.96
N ARG A 82 12.28 -1.33 -8.71
CA ARG A 82 11.75 -2.49 -7.98
C ARG A 82 10.68 -2.15 -6.95
N PHE A 83 10.24 -0.88 -6.88
CA PHE A 83 9.28 -0.46 -5.86
C PHE A 83 7.83 -0.75 -6.25
N ILE A 84 7.02 -1.19 -5.30
CA ILE A 84 5.57 -1.36 -5.39
C ILE A 84 4.91 -0.48 -4.34
N LEU A 85 4.04 0.43 -4.77
CA LEU A 85 3.27 1.27 -3.86
C LEU A 85 2.04 0.54 -3.32
N GLY A 86 2.14 -0.02 -2.14
CA GLY A 86 0.99 -0.56 -1.41
C GLY A 86 0.36 0.49 -0.50
N ILE A 87 -0.93 0.77 -0.70
CA ILE A 87 -1.69 1.76 0.07
C ILE A 87 -2.96 1.17 0.66
N GLY A 88 -3.52 1.87 1.63
CA GLY A 88 -4.81 1.52 2.23
C GLY A 88 -5.31 2.60 3.18
N ALA A 89 -6.57 2.47 3.57
CA ALA A 89 -7.20 3.44 4.46
C ALA A 89 -6.71 3.34 5.91
N SER A 90 -6.13 2.20 6.32
CA SER A 90 -5.89 1.87 7.73
C SER A 90 -7.20 1.84 8.54
N GLY A 91 -7.13 1.90 9.84
CA GLY A 91 -8.31 1.98 10.72
C GLY A 91 -8.50 3.38 11.32
N PRO A 92 -9.74 3.79 11.62
CA PRO A 92 -9.99 5.09 12.26
C PRO A 92 -9.22 5.25 13.57
N GLN A 93 -9.01 4.17 14.34
CA GLN A 93 -8.25 4.21 15.59
C GLN A 93 -6.81 4.68 15.39
N VAL A 94 -6.18 4.31 14.26
CA VAL A 94 -4.82 4.73 13.90
C VAL A 94 -4.84 6.14 13.31
N ILE A 95 -5.75 6.41 12.39
CA ILE A 95 -5.77 7.68 11.66
C ILE A 95 -6.19 8.83 12.58
N GLU A 96 -7.27 8.66 13.35
CA GLU A 96 -7.76 9.70 14.26
C GLU A 96 -6.95 9.71 15.58
N GLY A 97 -6.64 8.53 16.12
CA GLY A 97 -5.98 8.40 17.41
C GLY A 97 -4.48 8.68 17.38
N TRP A 98 -3.77 8.26 16.36
CA TRP A 98 -2.32 8.42 16.25
C TRP A 98 -1.91 9.60 15.36
N HIS A 99 -2.54 9.73 14.19
CA HIS A 99 -2.19 10.80 13.25
C HIS A 99 -2.99 12.10 13.48
N GLY A 100 -4.10 12.06 14.24
CA GLY A 100 -4.93 13.25 14.51
C GLY A 100 -5.63 13.80 13.27
N VAL A 101 -5.90 12.96 12.29
CA VAL A 101 -6.52 13.31 11.00
C VAL A 101 -7.93 12.70 10.94
N PRO A 102 -8.96 13.44 10.49
CA PRO A 102 -10.29 12.89 10.33
C PRO A 102 -10.32 11.70 9.35
N TYR A 103 -11.00 10.62 9.74
CA TYR A 103 -11.21 9.45 8.88
C TYR A 103 -12.47 9.62 8.04
N ASP A 104 -12.31 10.20 6.87
CA ASP A 104 -13.42 10.51 5.98
C ASP A 104 -13.20 9.99 4.55
N ARG A 105 -14.27 9.57 3.89
CA ARG A 105 -14.32 9.25 2.46
C ARG A 105 -13.18 8.32 1.95
N PRO A 106 -12.85 7.22 2.64
CA PRO A 106 -11.64 6.44 2.37
C PRO A 106 -11.54 5.95 0.91
N ILE A 107 -12.63 5.50 0.31
CA ILE A 107 -12.66 4.97 -1.05
C ILE A 107 -12.45 6.09 -2.09
N GLY A 108 -13.15 7.23 -1.93
CA GLY A 108 -13.01 8.38 -2.82
C GLY A 108 -11.61 8.99 -2.73
N ARG A 109 -11.13 9.19 -1.51
CA ARG A 109 -9.78 9.70 -1.23
C ARG A 109 -8.68 8.83 -1.87
N GLN A 110 -8.82 7.52 -1.77
CA GLN A 110 -7.89 6.57 -2.37
C GLN A 110 -7.87 6.66 -3.91
N ARG A 111 -9.02 6.80 -4.55
CA ARG A 111 -9.13 7.00 -6.00
C ARG A 111 -8.43 8.28 -6.46
N GLU A 112 -8.74 9.39 -5.78
CA GLU A 112 -8.13 10.69 -6.08
C GLU A 112 -6.61 10.65 -5.87
N LEU A 113 -6.14 10.03 -4.78
CA LEU A 113 -4.70 9.87 -4.50
C LEU A 113 -3.98 9.14 -5.63
N ILE A 114 -4.53 8.01 -6.11
CA ILE A 114 -3.92 7.23 -7.19
C ILE A 114 -3.88 8.04 -8.50
N ASP A 115 -4.97 8.75 -8.84
CA ASP A 115 -5.01 9.60 -10.03
C ASP A 115 -3.91 10.69 -9.96
N ILE A 116 -3.79 11.36 -8.82
CA ILE A 116 -2.75 12.37 -8.60
C ILE A 116 -1.36 11.75 -8.70
N CYS A 117 -1.12 10.58 -8.09
CA CYS A 117 0.17 9.89 -8.19
C CYS A 117 0.56 9.60 -9.64
N ARG A 118 -0.35 9.06 -10.43
CA ARG A 118 -0.12 8.77 -11.85
C ARG A 118 0.21 10.01 -12.66
N LYS A 119 -0.49 11.14 -12.42
CA LYS A 119 -0.17 12.45 -13.05
C LYS A 119 1.26 12.90 -12.69
N VAL A 120 1.62 12.80 -11.41
CA VAL A 120 2.97 13.18 -10.94
C VAL A 120 4.05 12.33 -11.61
N TRP A 121 3.88 11.01 -11.70
CA TRP A 121 4.87 10.12 -12.29
C TRP A 121 5.03 10.34 -13.80
N ARG A 122 3.95 10.68 -14.51
CA ARG A 122 4.00 11.08 -15.94
C ARG A 122 4.52 12.51 -16.14
N ARG A 123 4.89 13.20 -15.04
CA ARG A 123 5.37 14.58 -15.06
C ARG A 123 4.40 15.55 -15.73
N GLU A 124 3.13 15.34 -15.56
CA GLU A 124 2.11 16.31 -15.92
C GLU A 124 2.19 17.54 -15.01
N VAL A 125 1.69 18.68 -15.46
CA VAL A 125 1.40 19.80 -14.57
C VAL A 125 0.19 19.42 -13.76
N VAL A 126 0.38 19.20 -12.45
CA VAL A 126 -0.62 18.58 -11.59
C VAL A 126 -1.73 19.55 -11.26
N THR A 127 -2.93 19.22 -11.71
CA THR A 127 -4.18 19.83 -11.27
C THR A 127 -5.15 18.75 -10.85
N HIS A 128 -5.91 19.03 -9.79
CA HIS A 128 -6.97 18.15 -9.31
C HIS A 128 -8.02 18.97 -8.57
N ASP A 129 -9.26 18.74 -8.87
CA ASP A 129 -10.40 19.37 -8.20
C ASP A 129 -11.41 18.27 -7.84
N GLY A 130 -11.22 17.69 -6.66
CA GLY A 130 -12.01 16.57 -6.18
C GLY A 130 -12.54 16.82 -4.76
N PRO A 131 -13.46 15.98 -4.33
CA PRO A 131 -14.05 16.10 -3.01
C PRO A 131 -13.09 15.94 -1.82
N SER A 132 -11.92 15.37 -2.04
CA SER A 132 -10.92 15.13 -0.97
C SER A 132 -9.65 15.95 -1.13
N TYR A 133 -9.34 16.35 -2.37
CA TYR A 133 -8.11 17.09 -2.67
C TYR A 133 -8.33 18.17 -3.71
N HIS A 134 -7.77 19.35 -3.47
CA HIS A 134 -7.70 20.46 -4.41
C HIS A 134 -6.25 20.81 -4.68
N LEU A 135 -5.80 20.73 -5.93
CA LEU A 135 -4.44 21.06 -6.35
C LEU A 135 -4.46 21.92 -7.63
N PRO A 136 -4.01 23.19 -7.57
CA PRO A 136 -3.58 23.92 -6.37
C PRO A 136 -4.76 24.19 -5.41
N LEU A 137 -4.43 24.50 -4.16
CA LEU A 137 -5.44 24.94 -3.20
C LEU A 137 -6.15 26.21 -3.73
N PRO A 138 -7.48 26.33 -3.62
CA PRO A 138 -8.24 27.53 -3.97
C PRO A 138 -7.68 28.77 -3.26
N ALA A 139 -7.66 29.90 -3.96
CA ALA A 139 -6.99 31.12 -3.47
C ALA A 139 -7.59 31.65 -2.16
N ASP A 140 -8.88 31.45 -1.95
CA ASP A 140 -9.63 31.83 -0.75
C ASP A 140 -9.36 30.90 0.47
N GLN A 141 -8.75 29.74 0.23
CA GLN A 141 -8.40 28.77 1.27
C GLN A 141 -6.94 28.83 1.69
N GLY A 142 -6.17 29.79 1.18
CA GLY A 142 -4.75 29.93 1.48
C GLY A 142 -4.22 31.33 1.17
N THR A 143 -2.93 31.42 0.82
CA THR A 143 -2.27 32.71 0.51
C THR A 143 -2.65 33.27 -0.87
N GLY A 144 -3.34 32.54 -1.70
CA GLY A 144 -3.62 32.87 -3.11
C GLY A 144 -2.41 32.72 -4.05
N LEU A 145 -1.26 32.25 -3.56
CA LEU A 145 -0.03 32.11 -4.36
C LEU A 145 0.15 30.68 -4.93
N GLY A 146 -0.77 29.76 -4.62
CA GLY A 146 -0.76 28.41 -5.14
C GLY A 146 -0.86 28.36 -6.67
N LYS A 147 0.01 27.58 -7.31
CA LYS A 147 0.00 27.35 -8.75
C LYS A 147 0.26 25.90 -9.08
N PRO A 148 -0.22 25.38 -10.21
CA PRO A 148 0.08 24.03 -10.65
C PRO A 148 1.58 23.85 -10.84
N LEU A 149 2.10 22.73 -10.32
CA LEU A 149 3.50 22.36 -10.42
C LEU A 149 3.62 20.96 -11.05
N LYS A 150 4.81 20.64 -11.51
CA LYS A 150 5.16 19.28 -11.93
C LYS A 150 6.42 18.79 -11.22
N LEU A 151 6.58 17.49 -11.12
CA LEU A 151 7.75 16.87 -10.53
C LEU A 151 9.03 17.34 -11.25
N ILE A 152 10.04 17.79 -10.49
CA ILE A 152 11.32 18.25 -11.04
C ILE A 152 12.12 17.07 -11.60
N ASN A 153 12.24 16.00 -10.82
CA ASN A 153 12.95 14.79 -11.20
C ASN A 153 12.22 14.04 -12.31
N HIS A 154 12.95 13.16 -13.01
CA HIS A 154 12.39 12.20 -13.94
C HIS A 154 12.23 10.86 -13.22
N PRO A 155 11.00 10.38 -12.96
CA PRO A 155 10.78 9.06 -12.40
C PRO A 155 11.40 7.98 -13.29
N LYS A 156 11.86 6.89 -12.68
CA LYS A 156 12.38 5.75 -13.42
C LYS A 156 11.29 5.05 -14.22
N ARG A 157 10.09 4.94 -13.61
CA ARG A 157 8.87 4.43 -14.27
C ARG A 157 7.76 5.49 -14.23
N ALA A 158 7.08 5.66 -15.35
CA ALA A 158 5.88 6.51 -15.44
C ALA A 158 4.64 5.86 -14.82
N ASP A 159 4.67 4.55 -14.63
CA ASP A 159 3.63 3.74 -14.01
C ASP A 159 4.26 2.82 -12.97
N ILE A 160 4.34 3.31 -11.72
CA ILE A 160 4.74 2.51 -10.56
C ILE A 160 3.53 1.64 -10.16
N PRO A 161 3.69 0.32 -9.98
CA PRO A 161 2.59 -0.54 -9.57
C PRO A 161 1.95 -0.08 -8.27
N VAL A 162 0.61 0.02 -8.27
CA VAL A 162 -0.18 0.39 -7.09
C VAL A 162 -0.98 -0.81 -6.62
N TYR A 163 -0.76 -1.21 -5.37
CA TYR A 163 -1.51 -2.28 -4.71
C TYR A 163 -2.36 -1.70 -3.59
N ILE A 164 -3.57 -2.21 -3.44
CA ILE A 164 -4.53 -1.69 -2.47
C ILE A 164 -4.90 -2.76 -1.45
N ALA A 165 -4.76 -2.43 -0.17
CA ALA A 165 -5.36 -3.23 0.90
C ALA A 165 -6.83 -2.86 1.07
N SER A 166 -7.71 -3.81 0.83
CA SER A 166 -9.16 -3.63 0.93
C SER A 166 -9.87 -4.90 1.38
N LEU A 167 -10.99 -4.74 2.11
CA LEU A 167 -11.79 -5.82 2.66
C LEU A 167 -13.26 -5.72 2.27
N GLY A 168 -13.86 -4.54 2.46
CA GLY A 168 -15.27 -4.32 2.15
C GLY A 168 -15.55 -4.37 0.66
N PRO A 169 -16.74 -4.87 0.24
CA PRO A 169 -17.05 -5.16 -1.16
C PRO A 169 -16.89 -3.95 -2.08
N LYS A 170 -17.30 -2.76 -1.65
CA LYS A 170 -17.14 -1.53 -2.46
C LYS A 170 -15.67 -1.16 -2.69
N ASN A 171 -14.80 -1.38 -1.69
CA ASN A 171 -13.39 -1.08 -1.84
C ASN A 171 -12.67 -2.15 -2.67
N VAL A 172 -13.08 -3.42 -2.56
CA VAL A 172 -12.56 -4.52 -3.41
C VAL A 172 -12.95 -4.29 -4.88
N GLU A 173 -14.18 -3.86 -5.16
CA GLU A 173 -14.61 -3.45 -6.50
C GLU A 173 -13.70 -2.36 -7.08
N VAL A 174 -13.46 -1.28 -6.31
CA VAL A 174 -12.56 -0.19 -6.74
C VAL A 174 -11.13 -0.69 -6.91
N THR A 175 -10.66 -1.57 -6.03
CA THR A 175 -9.32 -2.19 -6.16
C THR A 175 -9.19 -2.93 -7.49
N ALA A 176 -10.16 -3.78 -7.82
CA ALA A 176 -10.16 -4.53 -9.08
C ALA A 176 -10.25 -3.61 -10.31
N GLU A 177 -10.93 -2.48 -10.21
CA GLU A 177 -11.05 -1.49 -11.28
C GLU A 177 -9.72 -0.76 -11.57
N ILE A 178 -9.03 -0.26 -10.52
CA ILE A 178 -7.96 0.74 -10.73
C ILE A 178 -6.55 0.32 -10.29
N ALA A 179 -6.40 -0.76 -9.49
CA ALA A 179 -5.11 -1.15 -8.94
C ALA A 179 -4.38 -2.19 -9.79
N ASN A 180 -3.05 -2.25 -9.67
CA ASN A 180 -2.24 -3.34 -10.23
C ASN A 180 -2.36 -4.61 -9.39
N GLY A 181 -2.58 -4.47 -8.08
CA GLY A 181 -2.74 -5.61 -7.19
C GLY A 181 -3.65 -5.33 -6.00
N TRP A 182 -4.07 -6.40 -5.38
CA TRP A 182 -4.91 -6.43 -4.18
C TRP A 182 -4.17 -7.12 -3.03
N ILE A 183 -4.18 -6.49 -1.87
CA ILE A 183 -3.59 -7.03 -0.63
C ILE A 183 -4.75 -7.34 0.34
N PRO A 184 -5.36 -8.54 0.26
CA PRO A 184 -6.40 -8.95 1.19
C PRO A 184 -5.83 -9.35 2.56
N VAL A 185 -6.66 -9.23 3.60
CA VAL A 185 -6.39 -9.84 4.90
C VAL A 185 -7.27 -11.07 5.06
N PHE A 186 -6.74 -12.14 5.67
CA PHE A 186 -7.44 -13.42 5.88
C PHE A 186 -7.96 -14.07 4.59
N PHE A 187 -7.20 -13.98 3.52
CA PHE A 187 -7.55 -14.61 2.26
C PHE A 187 -7.52 -16.13 2.37
N HIS A 188 -8.64 -16.76 2.04
CA HIS A 188 -8.74 -18.21 1.94
C HIS A 188 -9.16 -18.57 0.52
N PRO A 189 -8.32 -19.27 -0.28
CA PRO A 189 -8.59 -19.53 -1.70
C PRO A 189 -9.96 -20.16 -1.96
N ASP A 190 -10.35 -21.18 -1.19
CA ASP A 190 -11.63 -21.90 -1.39
C ASP A 190 -12.86 -21.07 -0.98
N LYS A 191 -12.67 -19.93 -0.33
CA LYS A 191 -13.74 -19.05 0.16
C LYS A 191 -13.77 -17.70 -0.55
N ALA A 192 -12.69 -17.34 -1.22
CA ALA A 192 -12.50 -16.01 -1.81
C ALA A 192 -13.61 -15.66 -2.79
N ASP A 193 -13.98 -16.59 -3.66
CA ASP A 193 -15.02 -16.37 -4.65
C ASP A 193 -16.39 -16.08 -4.01
N SER A 194 -16.76 -16.83 -2.98
CA SER A 194 -18.04 -16.64 -2.27
C SER A 194 -18.12 -15.31 -1.50
N VAL A 195 -16.98 -14.69 -1.17
CA VAL A 195 -16.93 -13.43 -0.40
C VAL A 195 -16.69 -12.23 -1.31
N TRP A 196 -15.82 -12.36 -2.29
CA TRP A 196 -15.35 -11.24 -3.12
C TRP A 196 -15.52 -11.45 -4.62
N GLY A 197 -16.05 -12.58 -5.09
CA GLY A 197 -16.21 -12.87 -6.51
C GLY A 197 -17.02 -11.79 -7.23
N ASP A 198 -18.20 -11.43 -6.72
CA ASP A 198 -19.05 -10.38 -7.31
C ASP A 198 -18.37 -9.00 -7.33
N PRO A 199 -17.81 -8.48 -6.21
CA PRO A 199 -17.08 -7.22 -6.23
C PRO A 199 -15.88 -7.22 -7.20
N ILE A 200 -15.11 -8.29 -7.24
CA ILE A 200 -13.98 -8.40 -8.17
C ILE A 200 -14.47 -8.37 -9.62
N ALA A 201 -15.49 -9.17 -9.96
CA ALA A 201 -16.05 -9.19 -11.30
C ALA A 201 -16.61 -7.81 -11.72
N ALA A 202 -17.32 -7.12 -10.81
CA ALA A 202 -17.85 -5.78 -11.06
C ALA A 202 -16.73 -4.74 -11.29
N GLY A 203 -15.63 -4.84 -10.55
CA GLY A 203 -14.47 -3.96 -10.74
C GLY A 203 -13.73 -4.25 -12.03
N LEU A 204 -13.47 -5.54 -12.34
CA LEU A 204 -12.81 -5.95 -13.58
C LEU A 204 -13.60 -5.54 -14.82
N ALA A 205 -14.93 -5.53 -14.76
CA ALA A 205 -15.78 -5.05 -15.87
C ALA A 205 -15.61 -3.55 -16.17
N LYS A 206 -15.09 -2.76 -15.22
CA LYS A 206 -14.82 -1.32 -15.36
C LYS A 206 -13.34 -1.01 -15.59
N ARG A 207 -12.50 -2.03 -15.48
CA ARG A 207 -11.06 -1.89 -15.55
C ARG A 207 -10.58 -1.42 -16.92
N ASP A 208 -9.70 -0.43 -16.95
CA ASP A 208 -9.05 0.01 -18.17
C ASP A 208 -8.20 -1.12 -18.76
N ALA A 209 -8.36 -1.38 -20.06
CA ALA A 209 -7.66 -2.45 -20.77
C ALA A 209 -6.13 -2.23 -20.85
N SER A 210 -5.64 -1.02 -20.59
CA SER A 210 -4.20 -0.74 -20.51
C SER A 210 -3.56 -1.22 -19.22
N LEU A 211 -4.35 -1.49 -18.17
CA LEU A 211 -3.84 -2.04 -16.91
C LEU A 211 -3.57 -3.53 -17.05
N PRO A 212 -2.43 -4.04 -16.53
CA PRO A 212 -2.16 -5.47 -16.51
C PRO A 212 -3.21 -6.22 -15.67
N PRO A 213 -3.34 -7.53 -15.79
CA PRO A 213 -4.18 -8.33 -14.90
C PRO A 213 -3.90 -8.00 -13.43
N MET A 214 -4.95 -7.92 -12.62
CA MET A 214 -4.80 -7.65 -11.19
C MET A 214 -4.15 -8.83 -10.49
N GLU A 215 -3.07 -8.58 -9.78
CA GLU A 215 -2.42 -9.57 -8.92
C GLU A 215 -3.08 -9.64 -7.53
N VAL A 216 -2.98 -10.80 -6.88
CA VAL A 216 -3.50 -11.00 -5.52
C VAL A 216 -2.35 -11.40 -4.60
N VAL A 217 -2.06 -10.56 -3.61
CA VAL A 217 -1.04 -10.82 -2.60
C VAL A 217 -1.70 -11.49 -1.39
N ALA A 218 -1.97 -12.78 -1.52
CA ALA A 218 -2.52 -13.58 -0.42
C ALA A 218 -1.43 -13.86 0.60
N GLY A 219 -1.69 -13.54 1.86
CA GLY A 219 -0.76 -13.74 2.97
C GLY A 219 -1.31 -14.70 4.02
N GLY A 220 -0.38 -15.32 4.75
CA GLY A 220 -0.69 -16.18 5.89
C GLY A 220 0.61 -16.59 6.59
N ALA A 221 0.51 -17.08 7.83
CA ALA A 221 1.66 -17.63 8.52
C ALA A 221 2.08 -18.96 7.85
N LEU A 222 3.31 -19.01 7.36
CA LEU A 222 3.93 -20.23 6.85
C LEU A 222 5.10 -20.59 7.75
N SER A 223 5.14 -21.81 8.26
CA SER A 223 6.24 -22.29 9.09
C SER A 223 6.44 -23.79 8.90
N ILE A 224 7.68 -24.19 8.75
CA ILE A 224 8.09 -25.61 8.85
C ILE A 224 8.59 -25.80 10.28
N CYS A 225 7.81 -26.43 11.15
CA CYS A 225 8.08 -26.47 12.57
C CYS A 225 7.45 -27.72 13.24
N ASP A 226 7.81 -27.97 14.49
CA ASP A 226 7.18 -28.97 15.34
C ASP A 226 5.77 -28.56 15.79
N GLU A 227 4.99 -29.50 16.33
CA GLU A 227 3.61 -29.27 16.76
C GLU A 227 3.51 -28.24 17.91
N ALA A 228 4.48 -28.18 18.79
CA ALA A 228 4.49 -27.22 19.89
C ALA A 228 4.65 -25.78 19.37
N THR A 229 5.49 -25.59 18.38
CA THR A 229 5.67 -24.30 17.69
C THR A 229 4.44 -23.97 16.84
N ALA A 230 3.86 -24.94 16.14
CA ALA A 230 2.63 -24.77 15.37
C ALA A 230 1.44 -24.33 16.27
N ALA A 231 1.33 -24.91 17.47
CA ALA A 231 0.31 -24.52 18.45
C ALA A 231 0.47 -23.03 18.86
N ARG A 232 1.69 -22.58 19.14
CA ARG A 232 1.96 -21.18 19.47
C ARG A 232 1.64 -20.23 18.32
N ILE A 233 1.95 -20.60 17.09
CA ILE A 233 1.62 -19.81 15.89
C ILE A 233 0.10 -19.71 15.73
N ARG A 234 -0.65 -20.79 15.94
CA ARG A 234 -2.11 -20.79 15.92
C ARG A 234 -2.70 -19.87 17.00
N ASP A 235 -2.15 -19.87 18.20
CA ASP A 235 -2.61 -18.99 19.27
C ASP A 235 -2.36 -17.50 18.97
N LEU A 236 -1.21 -17.16 18.39
CA LEU A 236 -0.96 -15.81 17.89
C LEU A 236 -1.94 -15.43 16.77
N GLY A 237 -2.25 -16.36 15.86
CA GLY A 237 -3.24 -16.17 14.80
C GLY A 237 -4.65 -15.88 15.34
N ARG A 238 -5.05 -16.53 16.44
CA ARG A 238 -6.34 -16.24 17.12
C ARG A 238 -6.41 -14.82 17.66
N PHE A 239 -5.32 -14.33 18.27
CA PHE A 239 -5.25 -12.95 18.75
C PHE A 239 -5.40 -11.94 17.61
N MET A 240 -4.67 -12.14 16.51
CA MET A 240 -4.79 -11.28 15.32
C MET A 240 -6.19 -11.33 14.71
N THR A 241 -6.80 -12.51 14.65
CA THR A 241 -8.18 -12.64 14.16
C THR A 241 -9.16 -11.90 15.07
N ALA A 242 -9.04 -12.03 16.39
CA ALA A 242 -9.90 -11.33 17.35
C ALA A 242 -9.77 -9.81 17.24
N LEU A 243 -8.57 -9.29 16.99
CA LEU A 243 -8.33 -7.86 16.78
C LEU A 243 -9.10 -7.34 15.56
N TYR A 244 -9.03 -8.06 14.43
CA TYR A 244 -9.73 -7.65 13.22
C TYR A 244 -11.25 -7.81 13.31
N VAL A 245 -11.73 -8.90 13.92
CA VAL A 245 -13.18 -9.15 14.06
C VAL A 245 -13.81 -8.23 15.10
N GLY A 246 -13.09 -7.91 16.18
CA GLY A 246 -13.63 -7.16 17.32
C GLY A 246 -13.32 -5.67 17.34
N GLY A 247 -12.29 -5.20 16.65
CA GLY A 247 -11.80 -3.84 16.79
C GLY A 247 -11.58 -3.06 15.50
N MET A 248 -11.34 -3.73 14.38
CA MET A 248 -11.05 -3.08 13.11
C MET A 248 -12.12 -3.29 12.03
N GLY A 249 -13.15 -4.05 12.32
CA GLY A 249 -14.19 -4.43 11.35
C GLY A 249 -15.59 -3.86 11.67
N ALA A 250 -15.73 -3.00 12.65
CA ALA A 250 -17.02 -2.38 13.02
C ALA A 250 -17.10 -0.95 12.51
#